data_aa7c5a45518627256d1699a449ce0bbc
#
_entry.id   aa7c5a45518627256d1699a449ce0bbc
#
_cell.length_a   1.000
_cell.length_b   1.000
_cell.length_c   1.000
_cell.angle_alpha   90.00
_cell.angle_beta   90.00
_cell.angle_gamma   90.00
#
_symmetry.space_group_name_H-M   'P 1'
#
loop_
_entity.id
_entity.type
_entity.pdbx_description
1 polymer ?
#
loop_
_entity_poly.entity_id
_entity_poly.type
_entity_poly.pdbx_seq_one_letter_code
_entity_poly.pdbx_strand_id
1 'polypeptide(L)'
;MVNVESLLQKNPLALSGGQCQRVAFASVLALNSDIIVIDEPTSQLDPSSTNDVFEIISALKNQGKTVIIAEHKIDLLAEYCDEIIAMAEGRIIAQGDTREVLANPILREKGVRIPQTVSLAINMEKEGIPLRNIPINKKEAIELLKEREV
;
A
#
# COMPACT_ATOMS: atom_id res chain seq x y z
N MET A 1 7.39 6.63 -17.09
CA MET A 1 7.27 5.84 -15.87
C MET A 1 7.92 6.52 -14.67
N VAL A 2 9.22 6.74 -14.57
CA VAL A 2 9.87 7.37 -13.38
C VAL A 2 10.24 8.84 -13.53
N ASN A 3 10.09 9.44 -14.70
CA ASN A 3 10.33 10.87 -15.01
C ASN A 3 11.65 11.40 -14.46
N VAL A 4 12.78 10.74 -14.79
CA VAL A 4 14.11 11.09 -14.30
C VAL A 4 14.98 11.86 -15.30
N GLU A 5 14.47 12.11 -16.52
CA GLU A 5 15.21 12.75 -17.61
C GLU A 5 15.80 14.11 -17.21
N SER A 6 15.02 14.91 -16.48
CA SER A 6 15.45 16.22 -15.97
C SER A 6 16.50 16.16 -14.85
N LEU A 7 16.74 14.95 -14.32
CA LEU A 7 17.66 14.71 -13.21
C LEU A 7 19.03 14.21 -13.66
N LEU A 8 19.17 13.76 -14.91
CA LEU A 8 20.39 13.13 -15.45
C LEU A 8 21.67 13.97 -15.30
N GLN A 9 21.55 15.30 -15.30
CA GLN A 9 22.69 16.23 -15.17
C GLN A 9 22.81 16.85 -13.77
N LYS A 10 21.95 16.43 -12.82
CA LYS A 10 22.00 16.97 -11.46
C LYS A 10 23.02 16.21 -10.60
N ASN A 11 23.67 16.94 -9.70
CA ASN A 11 24.46 16.30 -8.67
C ASN A 11 23.54 15.47 -7.74
N PRO A 12 23.82 14.19 -7.47
CA PRO A 12 23.02 13.35 -6.58
C PRO A 12 22.77 13.97 -5.19
N LEU A 13 23.75 14.71 -4.66
CA LEU A 13 23.65 15.38 -3.36
C LEU A 13 22.68 16.59 -3.36
N ALA A 14 22.29 17.09 -4.53
CA ALA A 14 21.34 18.19 -4.69
C ALA A 14 19.91 17.72 -4.99
N LEU A 15 19.66 16.42 -5.00
CA LEU A 15 18.34 15.86 -5.23
C LEU A 15 17.47 15.92 -3.97
N SER A 16 16.18 16.23 -4.14
CA SER A 16 15.21 16.06 -3.06
C SER A 16 14.97 14.57 -2.76
N GLY A 17 14.39 14.24 -1.60
CA GLY A 17 14.09 12.85 -1.22
C GLY A 17 13.27 12.11 -2.29
N GLY A 18 12.21 12.74 -2.81
CA GLY A 18 11.41 12.16 -3.90
C GLY A 18 12.17 12.01 -5.23
N GLN A 19 13.12 12.93 -5.52
CA GLN A 19 13.97 12.79 -6.69
C GLN A 19 14.97 11.63 -6.52
N CYS A 20 15.58 11.49 -5.35
CA CYS A 20 16.42 10.34 -5.02
C CYS A 20 15.66 9.01 -5.17
N GLN A 21 14.43 8.97 -4.65
CA GLN A 21 13.59 7.79 -4.75
C GLN A 21 13.31 7.40 -6.21
N ARG A 22 12.94 8.36 -7.06
CA ARG A 22 12.72 8.11 -8.49
C ARG A 22 13.97 7.60 -9.20
N VAL A 23 15.14 8.14 -8.87
CA VAL A 23 16.42 7.66 -9.42
C VAL A 23 16.72 6.24 -8.95
N ALA A 24 16.47 5.93 -7.66
CA ALA A 24 16.61 4.57 -7.13
C ALA A 24 15.69 3.59 -7.85
N PHE A 25 14.41 3.94 -8.06
CA PHE A 25 13.49 3.12 -8.87
C PHE A 25 13.99 2.93 -10.31
N ALA A 26 14.46 4.01 -10.97
CA ALA A 26 15.02 3.91 -12.32
C ALA A 26 16.18 2.91 -12.38
N SER A 27 17.05 2.91 -11.37
CA SER A 27 18.20 2.00 -11.28
C SER A 27 17.75 0.54 -11.12
N VAL A 28 16.76 0.27 -10.28
CA VAL A 28 16.19 -1.07 -10.09
C VAL A 28 15.49 -1.55 -11.37
N LEU A 29 14.74 -0.67 -12.02
CA LEU A 29 14.05 -0.98 -13.28
C LEU A 29 15.02 -1.32 -14.41
N ALA A 30 16.18 -0.67 -14.44
CA ALA A 30 17.22 -0.94 -15.45
C ALA A 30 17.80 -2.37 -15.34
N LEU A 31 17.70 -3.03 -14.18
CA LEU A 31 18.10 -4.43 -13.98
C LEU A 31 17.12 -5.43 -14.61
N ASN A 32 15.93 -4.98 -14.96
CA ASN A 32 14.85 -5.79 -15.53
C ASN A 32 14.58 -7.11 -14.77
N SER A 33 14.69 -7.09 -13.46
CA SER A 33 14.45 -8.25 -12.60
C SER A 33 12.98 -8.67 -12.61
N ASP A 34 12.70 -9.95 -12.49
CA ASP A 34 11.33 -10.48 -12.38
C ASP A 34 10.76 -10.33 -10.97
N ILE A 35 11.65 -10.28 -9.96
CA ILE A 35 11.29 -10.09 -8.55
C ILE A 35 11.96 -8.81 -8.05
N ILE A 36 11.18 -7.93 -7.47
CA ILE A 36 11.62 -6.64 -6.93
C ILE A 36 11.19 -6.57 -5.46
N VAL A 37 12.14 -6.28 -4.58
CA VAL A 37 11.88 -6.11 -3.14
C VAL A 37 12.15 -4.66 -2.77
N ILE A 38 11.20 -4.03 -2.09
CA ILE A 38 11.23 -2.61 -1.74
C ILE A 38 10.89 -2.47 -0.26
N ASP A 39 11.80 -1.84 0.48
CA ASP A 39 11.64 -1.58 1.90
C ASP A 39 11.31 -0.09 2.12
N GLU A 40 10.19 0.20 2.77
CA GLU A 40 9.66 1.52 3.09
C GLU A 40 9.76 2.57 1.95
N PRO A 41 9.23 2.29 0.75
CA PRO A 41 9.39 3.16 -0.42
C PRO A 41 8.85 4.58 -0.22
N THR A 42 8.04 4.80 0.80
CA THR A 42 7.34 6.09 1.00
C THR A 42 7.67 6.78 2.32
N SER A 43 8.66 6.31 3.07
CA SER A 43 8.97 6.79 4.43
C SER A 43 9.33 8.28 4.52
N GLN A 44 9.90 8.86 3.46
CA GLN A 44 10.35 10.26 3.41
C GLN A 44 9.66 11.09 2.31
N LEU A 45 8.50 10.62 1.83
CA LEU A 45 7.80 11.24 0.72
C LEU A 45 6.55 11.99 1.18
N ASP A 46 6.29 13.10 0.52
CA ASP A 46 5.01 13.79 0.58
C ASP A 46 3.91 12.94 -0.09
N PRO A 47 2.61 13.26 0.16
CA PRO A 47 1.50 12.46 -0.37
C PRO A 47 1.48 12.33 -1.90
N SER A 48 1.89 13.38 -2.63
CA SER A 48 1.93 13.34 -4.09
C SER A 48 3.00 12.37 -4.59
N SER A 49 4.22 12.51 -4.06
CA SER A 49 5.34 11.61 -4.38
C SER A 49 5.08 10.16 -3.96
N THR A 50 4.33 9.96 -2.87
CA THR A 50 3.87 8.64 -2.44
C THR A 50 3.01 7.96 -3.50
N ASN A 51 2.03 8.69 -4.07
CA ASN A 51 1.17 8.16 -5.13
C ASN A 51 1.98 7.81 -6.39
N ASP A 52 2.92 8.67 -6.80
CA ASP A 52 3.80 8.42 -7.94
C ASP A 52 4.55 7.07 -7.79
N VAL A 53 5.03 6.76 -6.58
CA VAL A 53 5.71 5.49 -6.29
C VAL A 53 4.77 4.30 -6.45
N PHE A 54 3.55 4.38 -5.91
CA PHE A 54 2.59 3.27 -6.03
C PHE A 54 2.08 3.10 -7.46
N GLU A 55 1.99 4.16 -8.26
CA GLU A 55 1.73 4.04 -9.70
C GLU A 55 2.84 3.29 -10.44
N ILE A 56 4.12 3.53 -10.08
CA ILE A 56 5.24 2.78 -10.64
C ILE A 56 5.14 1.30 -10.25
N ILE A 57 4.85 1.00 -8.98
CA ILE A 57 4.66 -0.36 -8.49
C ILE A 57 3.52 -1.07 -9.23
N SER A 58 2.39 -0.39 -9.41
CA SER A 58 1.25 -0.91 -10.18
C SER A 58 1.63 -1.20 -11.64
N ALA A 59 2.41 -0.32 -12.27
CA ALA A 59 2.88 -0.53 -13.63
C ALA A 59 3.82 -1.75 -13.76
N LEU A 60 4.66 -2.00 -12.74
CA LEU A 60 5.53 -3.19 -12.69
C LEU A 60 4.71 -4.48 -12.57
N LYS A 61 3.73 -4.49 -11.68
CA LYS A 61 2.77 -5.58 -11.50
C LYS A 61 2.06 -5.89 -12.83
N ASN A 62 1.58 -4.86 -13.54
CA ASN A 62 0.92 -5.02 -14.84
C ASN A 62 1.85 -5.56 -15.95
N GLN A 63 3.16 -5.47 -15.77
CA GLN A 63 4.16 -6.09 -16.63
C GLN A 63 4.48 -7.55 -16.24
N GLY A 64 3.76 -8.12 -15.28
CA GLY A 64 3.94 -9.49 -14.79
C GLY A 64 5.09 -9.65 -13.80
N LYS A 65 5.63 -8.57 -13.25
CA LYS A 65 6.69 -8.64 -12.24
C LYS A 65 6.11 -8.92 -10.86
N THR A 66 6.84 -9.65 -10.03
CA THR A 66 6.52 -9.84 -8.62
C THR A 66 7.16 -8.72 -7.81
N VAL A 67 6.33 -7.96 -7.09
CA VAL A 67 6.80 -6.87 -6.23
C VAL A 67 6.47 -7.17 -4.78
N ILE A 68 7.49 -7.23 -3.93
CA ILE A 68 7.36 -7.42 -2.48
C ILE A 68 7.67 -6.09 -1.82
N ILE A 69 6.74 -5.61 -0.98
CA ILE A 69 6.84 -4.30 -0.33
C ILE A 69 6.72 -4.46 1.17
N ALA A 70 7.69 -3.93 1.94
CA ALA A 70 7.49 -3.67 3.36
C ALA A 70 7.06 -2.20 3.52
N GLU A 71 5.89 -1.95 4.12
CA GLU A 71 5.33 -0.60 4.24
C GLU A 71 4.43 -0.49 5.48
N HIS A 72 4.35 0.71 6.06
CA HIS A 72 3.52 1.00 7.24
C HIS A 72 2.20 1.70 6.90
N LYS A 73 2.06 2.23 5.69
CA LYS A 73 0.85 2.91 5.21
C LYS A 73 -0.17 1.87 4.74
N ILE A 74 -0.84 1.26 5.70
CA ILE A 74 -1.74 0.11 5.48
C ILE A 74 -2.86 0.39 4.48
N ASP A 75 -3.36 1.64 4.41
CA ASP A 75 -4.41 2.02 3.45
C ASP A 75 -3.90 1.92 2.00
N LEU A 76 -2.60 2.18 1.74
CA LEU A 76 -2.00 2.00 0.42
C LEU A 76 -1.80 0.51 0.11
N LEU A 77 -1.37 -0.30 1.09
CA LEU A 77 -1.28 -1.74 0.89
C LEU A 77 -2.65 -2.34 0.56
N ALA A 78 -3.72 -1.86 1.20
CA ALA A 78 -5.09 -2.27 0.92
C ALA A 78 -5.55 -1.94 -0.51
N GLU A 79 -4.99 -0.89 -1.11
CA GLU A 79 -5.37 -0.44 -2.46
C GLU A 79 -4.56 -1.14 -3.56
N TYR A 80 -3.29 -1.45 -3.31
CA TYR A 80 -2.35 -1.86 -4.37
C TYR A 80 -1.90 -3.32 -4.30
N CYS A 81 -1.96 -3.97 -3.13
CA CYS A 81 -1.48 -5.33 -2.96
C CYS A 81 -2.56 -6.38 -3.24
N ASP A 82 -2.16 -7.51 -3.82
CA ASP A 82 -3.01 -8.69 -4.00
C ASP A 82 -2.99 -9.57 -2.76
N GLU A 83 -1.81 -9.72 -2.17
CA GLU A 83 -1.57 -10.53 -0.97
C GLU A 83 -0.84 -9.73 0.10
N ILE A 84 -1.10 -10.05 1.35
CA ILE A 84 -0.44 -9.46 2.51
C ILE A 84 0.15 -10.56 3.39
N ILE A 85 1.35 -10.29 3.90
CA ILE A 85 1.98 -11.04 4.98
C ILE A 85 2.05 -10.10 6.19
N ALA A 86 1.24 -10.37 7.20
CA ALA A 86 1.26 -9.62 8.45
C ALA A 86 2.20 -10.28 9.46
N MET A 87 3.06 -9.48 10.06
CA MET A 87 4.06 -9.95 11.03
C MET A 87 3.92 -9.21 12.35
N ALA A 88 4.09 -9.95 13.45
CA ALA A 88 4.23 -9.40 14.79
C ALA A 88 5.24 -10.25 15.58
N GLU A 89 6.03 -9.61 16.43
CA GLU A 89 7.00 -10.29 17.31
C GLU A 89 7.95 -11.24 16.53
N GLY A 90 8.34 -10.88 15.30
CA GLY A 90 9.21 -11.69 14.44
C GLY A 90 8.57 -12.94 13.84
N ARG A 91 7.23 -13.05 13.89
CA ARG A 91 6.47 -14.19 13.35
C ARG A 91 5.39 -13.73 12.39
N ILE A 92 5.09 -14.56 11.40
CA ILE A 92 3.91 -14.38 10.55
C ILE A 92 2.68 -14.72 11.37
N ILE A 93 1.74 -13.78 11.47
CA ILE A 93 0.47 -13.92 12.20
C ILE A 93 -0.72 -14.11 11.29
N ALA A 94 -0.64 -13.63 10.04
CA ALA A 94 -1.61 -13.86 8.98
C ALA A 94 -0.92 -13.72 7.61
N GLN A 95 -1.38 -14.47 6.61
CA GLN A 95 -0.92 -14.40 5.24
C GLN A 95 -2.04 -14.82 4.30
N GLY A 96 -2.17 -14.16 3.15
CA GLY A 96 -3.13 -14.50 2.11
C GLY A 96 -3.67 -13.28 1.37
N ASP A 97 -4.86 -13.43 0.80
CA ASP A 97 -5.58 -12.34 0.11
C ASP A 97 -5.65 -11.09 0.97
N THR A 98 -5.45 -9.94 0.34
CA THR A 98 -5.41 -8.64 1.03
C THR A 98 -6.66 -8.40 1.88
N ARG A 99 -7.85 -8.70 1.37
CA ARG A 99 -9.11 -8.51 2.11
C ARG A 99 -9.21 -9.43 3.32
N GLU A 100 -8.89 -10.70 3.13
CA GLU A 100 -8.96 -11.70 4.20
C GLU A 100 -8.02 -11.35 5.35
N VAL A 101 -6.79 -10.95 5.01
CA VAL A 101 -5.80 -10.57 6.03
C VAL A 101 -6.20 -9.28 6.73
N LEU A 102 -6.57 -8.22 6.00
CA LEU A 102 -6.87 -6.92 6.61
C LEU A 102 -8.16 -6.90 7.44
N ALA A 103 -9.10 -7.78 7.15
CA ALA A 103 -10.31 -7.97 7.97
C ALA A 103 -10.09 -8.91 9.17
N ASN A 104 -8.94 -9.59 9.25
CA ASN A 104 -8.70 -10.59 10.29
C ASN A 104 -8.53 -9.93 11.67
N PRO A 105 -9.33 -10.33 12.69
CA PRO A 105 -9.25 -9.80 14.04
C PRO A 105 -7.86 -9.91 14.69
N ILE A 106 -7.07 -10.92 14.30
CA ILE A 106 -5.72 -11.16 14.85
C ILE A 106 -4.79 -9.96 14.70
N LEU A 107 -4.96 -9.15 13.65
CA LEU A 107 -4.16 -7.94 13.45
C LEU A 107 -4.34 -6.97 14.62
N ARG A 108 -5.58 -6.73 15.03
CA ARG A 108 -5.91 -5.83 16.14
C ARG A 108 -5.48 -6.41 17.49
N GLU A 109 -5.69 -7.71 17.69
CA GLU A 109 -5.25 -8.41 18.90
C GLU A 109 -3.73 -8.32 19.11
N LYS A 110 -2.97 -8.34 18.01
CA LYS A 110 -1.51 -8.21 18.00
C LYS A 110 -1.00 -6.77 17.85
N GLY A 111 -1.88 -5.77 17.88
CA GLY A 111 -1.50 -4.37 17.77
C GLY A 111 -1.01 -3.95 16.38
N VAL A 112 -1.27 -4.75 15.35
CA VAL A 112 -0.99 -4.39 13.95
C VAL A 112 -2.08 -3.44 13.47
N ARG A 113 -1.69 -2.39 12.76
CA ARG A 113 -2.64 -1.41 12.20
C ARG A 113 -3.55 -2.08 11.17
N ILE A 114 -4.79 -1.61 11.12
CA ILE A 114 -5.77 -1.98 10.10
C ILE A 114 -6.21 -0.73 9.34
N PRO A 115 -6.75 -0.86 8.10
CA PRO A 115 -7.28 0.28 7.36
C PRO A 115 -8.35 1.05 8.14
N GLN A 116 -8.39 2.36 7.93
CA GLN A 116 -9.40 3.22 8.58
C GLN A 116 -10.83 2.80 8.22
N THR A 117 -11.04 2.33 7.00
CA THR A 117 -12.32 1.82 6.50
C THR A 117 -12.77 0.54 7.22
N VAL A 118 -11.85 -0.36 7.52
CA VAL A 118 -12.12 -1.56 8.33
C VAL A 118 -12.49 -1.14 9.76
N SER A 119 -11.76 -0.18 10.34
CA SER A 119 -12.06 0.37 11.67
C SER A 119 -13.46 1.01 11.71
N LEU A 120 -13.83 1.75 10.66
CA LEU A 120 -15.16 2.35 10.51
C LEU A 120 -16.24 1.27 10.51
N ALA A 121 -16.10 0.24 9.69
CA ALA A 121 -17.08 -0.86 9.60
C ALA A 121 -17.30 -1.54 10.95
N ILE A 122 -16.21 -1.83 11.68
CA ILE A 122 -16.28 -2.44 13.02
C ILE A 122 -17.01 -1.53 14.03
N ASN A 123 -16.77 -0.23 13.99
CA ASN A 123 -17.44 0.71 14.87
C ASN A 123 -18.93 0.84 14.53
N MET A 124 -19.28 0.89 13.25
CA MET A 124 -20.67 0.90 12.81
C MET A 124 -21.41 -0.36 13.25
N GLU A 125 -20.78 -1.53 13.14
CA GLU A 125 -21.36 -2.79 13.61
C GLU A 125 -21.67 -2.75 15.12
N LYS A 126 -20.76 -2.20 15.94
CA LYS A 126 -20.97 -2.02 17.40
C LYS A 126 -22.14 -1.12 17.73
N GLU A 127 -22.39 -0.11 16.90
CA GLU A 127 -23.53 0.82 17.04
C GLU A 127 -24.85 0.24 16.46
N GLY A 128 -24.86 -1.03 16.07
CA GLY A 128 -26.04 -1.69 15.49
C GLY A 128 -26.30 -1.31 14.03
N ILE A 129 -25.30 -0.80 13.33
CA ILE A 129 -25.39 -0.34 11.94
C ILE A 129 -24.40 -1.14 11.06
N PRO A 130 -24.50 -2.47 10.95
CA PRO A 130 -23.54 -3.27 10.21
C PRO A 130 -23.54 -2.91 8.72
N LEU A 131 -22.38 -2.88 8.10
CA LEU A 131 -22.23 -2.83 6.66
C LEU A 131 -22.39 -4.25 6.08
N ARG A 132 -22.86 -4.32 4.82
CA ARG A 132 -23.04 -5.61 4.11
C ARG A 132 -21.70 -6.37 3.98
N ASN A 133 -20.60 -5.64 3.78
CA ASN A 133 -19.24 -6.16 3.68
C ASN A 133 -18.30 -5.23 4.43
N ILE A 134 -17.13 -5.73 4.80
CA ILE A 134 -16.06 -4.91 5.39
C ILE A 134 -15.27 -4.24 4.25
N PRO A 135 -15.32 -2.89 4.10
CA PRO A 135 -14.56 -2.18 3.09
C PRO A 135 -13.07 -2.11 3.49
N ILE A 136 -12.17 -2.46 2.57
CA ILE A 136 -10.74 -2.38 2.83
C ILE A 136 -10.11 -1.09 2.31
N ASN A 137 -10.82 -0.36 1.43
CA ASN A 137 -10.36 0.91 0.88
C ASN A 137 -11.50 1.95 0.84
N LYS A 138 -11.12 3.22 0.60
CA LYS A 138 -12.04 4.37 0.62
C LYS A 138 -13.15 4.25 -0.44
N LYS A 139 -12.84 3.74 -1.63
CA LYS A 139 -13.82 3.60 -2.71
C LYS A 139 -14.96 2.65 -2.31
N GLU A 140 -14.61 1.48 -1.80
CA GLU A 140 -15.59 0.50 -1.30
C GLU A 140 -16.43 1.07 -0.15
N ALA A 141 -15.80 1.78 0.80
CA ALA A 141 -16.52 2.39 1.91
C ALA A 141 -17.58 3.39 1.41
N ILE A 142 -17.24 4.23 0.43
CA ILE A 142 -18.18 5.20 -0.16
C ILE A 142 -19.33 4.47 -0.87
N GLU A 143 -19.06 3.43 -1.64
CA GLU A 143 -20.07 2.65 -2.34
C GLU A 143 -21.05 2.00 -1.35
N LEU A 144 -20.55 1.31 -0.32
CA LEU A 144 -21.39 0.66 0.69
C LEU A 144 -22.24 1.66 1.51
N LEU A 145 -21.73 2.85 1.78
CA LEU A 145 -22.50 3.88 2.49
C LEU A 145 -23.61 4.47 1.62
N LYS A 146 -23.36 4.68 0.32
CA LYS A 146 -24.39 5.16 -0.63
C LYS A 146 -25.53 4.15 -0.84
N GLU A 147 -25.25 2.86 -0.86
CA GLU A 147 -26.27 1.81 -0.97
C GLU A 147 -27.26 1.80 0.21
N ARG A 148 -26.93 2.45 1.33
CA ARG A 148 -27.80 2.53 2.52
C ARG A 148 -28.76 3.73 2.49
N GLU A 149 -28.47 4.75 1.71
CA GLU A 149 -29.33 5.95 1.62
C GLU A 149 -30.54 5.74 0.67
N VAL A 150 -30.65 4.57 0.07
CA VAL A 150 -31.76 4.14 -0.81
C VAL A 150 -32.62 3.09 -0.08
#